data_ea23968caa9674f4459ccafe7a3724f9
#
_entry.id   ea23968caa9674f4459ccafe7a3724f9
#
_cell.length_a   1.000
_cell.length_b   1.000
_cell.length_c   1.000
_cell.angle_alpha   90.00
_cell.angle_beta   90.00
_cell.angle_gamma   90.00
#
_symmetry.space_group_name_H-M   'P 1'
#
loop_
_entity.id
_entity.type
_entity.pdbx_description
1 polymer ?
#
loop_
_entity_poly.entity_id
_entity_poly.type
_entity_poly.pdbx_seq_one_letter_code
_entity_poly.pdbx_strand_id
1 'polypeptide(L)'
;YMDKEMLFNPINENDSPLEKDYQIQETLGKGAYGKVVKALHLPSREYRAIKIIDTRHMHKEDKLKIFQEIKNLSKLDHPNIIKIYEYFNSNRNIFIVTELLAGGELFDKIIDQQKFSEVDAARTMKEVLSAIQYCHEKKIVHRDLKPENILVEGETIKIIDFGTSRKFEANKMMSNSHGTPYYIAPEVLFNRYNEKCDIWSCGVILYILLCGLPPFNGRSDTELMENVKMAQFSFGKKFNHVSKTAKALITRMLTVDFEKRPTARDCLGHEWFSTKITDTPREISQGIIENLKSFNYKSKLQEAIYKFFVNQIATKEEKKVAALLQAGVTPGTDGDLQGAGQEPRRHPDQGGVEGGAARQRDPDERKRPGAALQEAGRQRLGRHRLLGVRGRLP
;
A
#
# COMPACT_ATOMS: atom_id res chain seq x y z
N TYR A 1 -16.30 21.51 19.46
CA TYR A 1 -16.27 22.41 18.29
C TYR A 1 -15.88 21.56 17.09
N MET A 2 -16.88 21.03 16.38
CA MET A 2 -16.67 20.40 15.08
C MET A 2 -16.48 21.52 14.05
N ASP A 3 -15.39 21.44 13.30
CA ASP A 3 -15.03 22.40 12.28
C ASP A 3 -16.18 22.58 11.27
N LYS A 4 -16.54 23.83 10.98
CA LYS A 4 -17.55 24.20 9.96
C LYS A 4 -17.24 23.72 8.54
N GLU A 5 -16.04 23.20 8.27
CA GLU A 5 -15.70 22.56 6.99
C GLU A 5 -16.31 21.16 6.81
N MET A 6 -16.85 20.53 7.86
CA MET A 6 -17.58 19.27 7.74
C MET A 6 -18.98 19.43 7.11
N LEU A 7 -19.48 20.64 6.90
CA LEU A 7 -20.84 20.90 6.43
C LEU A 7 -21.03 20.96 4.91
N PHE A 8 -19.96 20.79 4.11
CA PHE A 8 -20.07 20.72 2.65
C PHE A 8 -19.76 19.30 2.17
N ASN A 9 -20.71 18.39 2.33
CA ASN A 9 -20.61 17.04 1.79
C ASN A 9 -21.64 16.89 0.66
N PRO A 10 -21.22 16.75 -0.62
CA PRO A 10 -22.16 16.51 -1.72
C PRO A 10 -22.79 15.12 -1.68
N ILE A 11 -22.32 14.23 -0.80
CA ILE A 11 -22.95 12.94 -0.52
C ILE A 11 -23.76 13.06 0.75
N ASN A 12 -25.04 12.75 0.66
CA ASN A 12 -25.95 12.81 1.78
C ASN A 12 -25.60 11.72 2.80
N GLU A 13 -25.31 12.15 4.05
CA GLU A 13 -25.50 11.27 5.18
C GLU A 13 -27.00 10.97 5.25
N ASN A 14 -27.36 9.70 5.09
CA ASN A 14 -28.76 9.33 5.17
C ASN A 14 -29.05 8.94 6.62
N ASP A 15 -29.84 9.76 7.30
CA ASP A 15 -30.25 9.56 8.70
C ASP A 15 -31.34 8.49 8.84
N SER A 16 -31.91 7.98 7.74
CA SER A 16 -32.91 6.91 7.78
C SER A 16 -32.26 5.55 7.98
N PRO A 17 -32.98 4.56 8.51
CA PRO A 17 -32.51 3.18 8.55
C PRO A 17 -32.20 2.67 7.13
N LEU A 18 -31.09 1.97 6.96
CA LEU A 18 -30.64 1.41 5.66
C LEU A 18 -31.75 0.56 5.01
N GLU A 19 -32.47 -0.20 5.82
CA GLU A 19 -33.50 -1.15 5.39
C GLU A 19 -34.71 -0.48 4.71
N LYS A 20 -34.88 0.84 4.90
CA LYS A 20 -35.91 1.60 4.22
C LYS A 20 -35.69 1.68 2.71
N ASP A 21 -34.43 1.85 2.32
CA ASP A 21 -34.05 2.10 0.92
C ASP A 21 -33.33 0.93 0.28
N TYR A 22 -32.85 -0.05 1.07
CA TYR A 22 -32.02 -1.17 0.61
C TYR A 22 -32.48 -2.52 1.12
N GLN A 23 -32.57 -3.49 0.22
CA GLN A 23 -32.74 -4.90 0.53
C GLN A 23 -31.40 -5.62 0.35
N ILE A 24 -30.75 -5.99 1.48
CA ILE A 24 -29.50 -6.75 1.47
C ILE A 24 -29.77 -8.15 0.91
N GLN A 25 -28.84 -8.62 0.05
CA GLN A 25 -28.86 -9.96 -0.54
C GLN A 25 -27.63 -10.76 -0.09
N GLU A 26 -26.77 -11.15 -1.01
CA GLU A 26 -25.61 -12.00 -0.79
C GLU A 26 -24.38 -11.21 -0.34
N THR A 27 -23.49 -11.90 0.37
CA THR A 27 -22.17 -11.36 0.73
C THR A 27 -21.21 -11.54 -0.44
N LEU A 28 -20.63 -10.44 -0.92
CA LEU A 28 -19.65 -10.41 -2.00
C LEU A 28 -18.22 -10.67 -1.50
N GLY A 29 -17.90 -10.22 -0.28
CA GLY A 29 -16.59 -10.39 0.30
C GLY A 29 -16.52 -10.01 1.77
N LYS A 30 -15.44 -10.45 2.45
CA LYS A 30 -15.13 -10.06 3.83
C LYS A 30 -13.74 -9.44 3.87
N GLY A 31 -13.61 -8.26 4.47
CA GLY A 31 -12.36 -7.54 4.65
C GLY A 31 -11.99 -7.39 6.14
N ALA A 32 -10.85 -6.76 6.40
CA ALA A 32 -10.36 -6.54 7.76
C ALA A 32 -11.32 -5.71 8.64
N TYR A 33 -12.03 -4.76 8.03
CA TYR A 33 -12.91 -3.82 8.75
C TYR A 33 -14.40 -4.15 8.60
N GLY A 34 -14.76 -5.27 7.96
CA GLY A 34 -16.18 -5.62 7.76
C GLY A 34 -16.42 -6.48 6.54
N LYS A 35 -17.63 -6.41 6.01
CA LYS A 35 -18.06 -7.19 4.84
C LYS A 35 -18.64 -6.29 3.76
N VAL A 36 -18.56 -6.74 2.51
CA VAL A 36 -19.25 -6.13 1.37
C VAL A 36 -20.41 -7.03 0.97
N VAL A 37 -21.58 -6.45 0.80
CA VAL A 37 -22.82 -7.17 0.41
C VAL A 37 -23.38 -6.54 -0.85
N LYS A 38 -24.06 -7.37 -1.65
CA LYS A 38 -24.93 -6.92 -2.73
C LYS A 38 -26.28 -6.51 -2.12
N ALA A 39 -26.82 -5.40 -2.56
CA ALA A 39 -28.12 -4.93 -2.12
C ALA A 39 -28.92 -4.37 -3.29
N LEU A 40 -30.25 -4.55 -3.25
CA LEU A 40 -31.17 -3.92 -4.17
C LEU A 40 -31.58 -2.56 -3.59
N HIS A 41 -31.32 -1.48 -4.32
CA HIS A 41 -31.84 -0.15 -4.01
C HIS A 41 -33.31 -0.10 -4.41
N LEU A 42 -34.20 -0.04 -3.44
CA LEU A 42 -35.65 -0.17 -3.63
C LEU A 42 -36.24 0.92 -4.53
N PRO A 43 -35.87 2.22 -4.38
CA PRO A 43 -36.39 3.28 -5.21
C PRO A 43 -36.01 3.18 -6.69
N SER A 44 -34.73 2.91 -7.04
CA SER A 44 -34.26 2.82 -8.43
C SER A 44 -34.32 1.42 -9.03
N ARG A 45 -34.52 0.39 -8.22
CA ARG A 45 -34.47 -1.03 -8.65
C ARG A 45 -33.10 -1.47 -9.17
N GLU A 46 -32.05 -0.75 -8.84
CA GLU A 46 -30.66 -1.07 -9.24
C GLU A 46 -29.95 -1.81 -8.11
N TYR A 47 -29.03 -2.70 -8.51
CA TYR A 47 -28.13 -3.34 -7.56
C TYR A 47 -26.96 -2.45 -7.22
N ARG A 48 -26.56 -2.43 -5.95
CA ARG A 48 -25.43 -1.69 -5.41
C ARG A 48 -24.58 -2.58 -4.50
N ALA A 49 -23.35 -2.19 -4.27
CA ALA A 49 -22.51 -2.80 -3.25
C ALA A 49 -22.53 -1.96 -1.98
N ILE A 50 -22.64 -2.60 -0.82
CA ILE A 50 -22.63 -1.93 0.48
C ILE A 50 -21.50 -2.51 1.32
N LYS A 51 -20.50 -1.67 1.60
CA LYS A 51 -19.43 -1.97 2.57
C LYS A 51 -19.94 -1.69 3.96
N ILE A 52 -20.08 -2.74 4.79
CA ILE A 52 -20.58 -2.68 6.16
C ILE A 52 -19.39 -2.75 7.10
N ILE A 53 -19.17 -1.70 7.87
CA ILE A 53 -18.05 -1.56 8.79
C ILE A 53 -18.57 -1.54 10.23
N ASP A 54 -18.16 -2.53 11.04
CA ASP A 54 -18.50 -2.57 12.46
C ASP A 54 -17.64 -1.58 13.25
N THR A 55 -18.30 -0.63 13.92
CA THR A 55 -17.63 0.46 14.64
C THR A 55 -17.65 0.32 16.16
N ARG A 56 -18.19 -0.80 16.70
CA ARG A 56 -18.38 -0.98 18.16
C ARG A 56 -17.09 -0.94 18.95
N HIS A 57 -16.03 -1.53 18.39
CA HIS A 57 -14.72 -1.63 19.04
C HIS A 57 -13.65 -0.79 18.33
N MET A 58 -14.06 0.11 17.47
CA MET A 58 -13.16 0.91 16.65
C MET A 58 -12.73 2.18 17.41
N HIS A 59 -11.43 2.47 17.42
CA HIS A 59 -10.91 3.70 17.97
C HIS A 59 -11.39 4.92 17.19
N LYS A 60 -11.51 6.06 17.88
CA LYS A 60 -11.99 7.31 17.29
C LYS A 60 -11.17 7.72 16.05
N GLU A 61 -9.86 7.49 16.08
CA GLU A 61 -8.95 7.78 14.97
C GLU A 61 -9.25 6.96 13.72
N ASP A 62 -9.61 5.68 13.88
CA ASP A 62 -9.93 4.82 12.74
C ASP A 62 -11.29 5.18 12.13
N LYS A 63 -12.27 5.58 12.95
CA LYS A 63 -13.54 6.15 12.46
C LYS A 63 -13.28 7.42 11.62
N LEU A 64 -12.38 8.30 12.06
CA LEU A 64 -12.00 9.50 11.31
C LEU A 64 -11.37 9.16 9.95
N LYS A 65 -10.58 8.08 9.86
CA LYS A 65 -10.01 7.61 8.57
C LYS A 65 -11.11 7.19 7.59
N ILE A 66 -12.14 6.47 8.08
CA ILE A 66 -13.28 6.06 7.26
C ILE A 66 -14.04 7.27 6.71
N PHE A 67 -14.36 8.26 7.57
CA PHE A 67 -15.00 9.48 7.10
C PHE A 67 -14.11 10.27 6.12
N GLN A 68 -12.79 10.22 6.29
CA GLN A 68 -11.87 10.84 5.34
C GLN A 68 -11.87 10.10 3.99
N GLU A 69 -11.97 8.75 3.97
CA GLU A 69 -12.16 7.96 2.75
C GLU A 69 -13.43 8.38 2.03
N ILE A 70 -14.57 8.39 2.73
CA ILE A 70 -15.86 8.85 2.20
C ILE A 70 -15.74 10.26 1.64
N LYS A 71 -15.15 11.20 2.40
CA LYS A 71 -14.95 12.60 1.97
C LYS A 71 -14.04 12.76 0.76
N ASN A 72 -13.06 11.88 0.59
CA ASN A 72 -12.20 11.90 -0.59
C ASN A 72 -12.93 11.37 -1.81
N LEU A 73 -13.58 10.18 -1.68
CA LEU A 73 -14.36 9.57 -2.75
C LEU A 73 -15.52 10.45 -3.22
N SER A 74 -16.19 11.16 -2.29
CA SER A 74 -17.31 12.03 -2.62
C SER A 74 -16.96 13.19 -3.57
N LYS A 75 -15.68 13.51 -3.72
CA LYS A 75 -15.18 14.57 -4.59
C LYS A 75 -14.75 14.06 -5.96
N LEU A 76 -14.73 12.75 -6.13
CA LEU A 76 -14.26 12.08 -7.33
C LEU A 76 -15.46 11.61 -8.15
N ASP A 77 -15.54 12.09 -9.40
CA ASP A 77 -16.50 11.63 -10.39
C ASP A 77 -15.72 11.39 -11.70
N HIS A 78 -15.36 10.14 -11.91
CA HIS A 78 -14.54 9.72 -13.05
C HIS A 78 -14.92 8.30 -13.48
N PRO A 79 -14.98 7.99 -14.79
CA PRO A 79 -15.41 6.67 -15.28
C PRO A 79 -14.59 5.50 -14.75
N ASN A 80 -13.31 5.72 -14.44
CA ASN A 80 -12.38 4.69 -13.94
C ASN A 80 -12.14 4.77 -12.42
N ILE A 81 -13.02 5.43 -11.65
CA ILE A 81 -13.03 5.45 -10.19
C ILE A 81 -14.38 4.95 -9.71
N ILE A 82 -14.39 4.15 -8.65
CA ILE A 82 -15.64 3.66 -8.05
C ILE A 82 -16.51 4.82 -7.62
N LYS A 83 -17.79 4.77 -8.03
CA LYS A 83 -18.77 5.77 -7.64
C LYS A 83 -19.34 5.43 -6.27
N ILE A 84 -19.29 6.39 -5.35
CA ILE A 84 -20.03 6.36 -4.09
C ILE A 84 -21.34 7.10 -4.27
N TYR A 85 -22.43 6.53 -3.79
CA TYR A 85 -23.78 7.14 -3.86
C TYR A 85 -24.14 7.86 -2.57
N GLU A 86 -24.01 7.18 -1.45
CA GLU A 86 -24.39 7.68 -0.12
C GLU A 86 -23.74 6.85 0.98
N TYR A 87 -23.84 7.28 2.21
CA TYR A 87 -23.43 6.50 3.37
C TYR A 87 -24.45 6.65 4.50
N PHE A 88 -24.55 5.63 5.34
CA PHE A 88 -25.36 5.62 6.54
C PHE A 88 -24.45 5.43 7.74
N ASN A 89 -24.75 6.20 8.81
CA ASN A 89 -23.97 6.14 10.04
C ASN A 89 -24.91 5.76 11.18
N SER A 90 -24.73 4.58 11.74
CA SER A 90 -25.47 4.12 12.90
C SER A 90 -24.56 3.95 14.11
N ASN A 91 -25.13 3.76 15.30
CA ASN A 91 -24.35 3.57 16.53
C ASN A 91 -23.38 2.38 16.49
N ARG A 92 -23.60 1.41 15.59
CA ARG A 92 -22.83 0.16 15.52
C ARG A 92 -22.09 -0.04 14.20
N ASN A 93 -22.59 0.57 13.12
CA ASN A 93 -22.06 0.33 11.78
C ASN A 93 -22.02 1.62 10.95
N ILE A 94 -21.02 1.71 10.08
CA ILE A 94 -21.02 2.62 8.95
C ILE A 94 -21.27 1.78 7.69
N PHE A 95 -22.23 2.22 6.87
CA PHE A 95 -22.55 1.60 5.58
C PHE A 95 -22.15 2.54 4.46
N ILE A 96 -21.27 2.11 3.57
CA ILE A 96 -20.83 2.89 2.40
C ILE A 96 -21.44 2.24 1.17
N VAL A 97 -22.29 2.98 0.47
CA VAL A 97 -23.01 2.50 -0.73
C VAL A 97 -22.26 2.94 -1.99
N THR A 98 -21.88 1.99 -2.81
CA THR A 98 -21.16 2.21 -4.06
C THR A 98 -21.86 1.52 -5.22
N GLU A 99 -21.41 1.80 -6.45
CA GLU A 99 -21.78 0.98 -7.59
C GLU A 99 -21.35 -0.47 -7.37
N LEU A 100 -22.12 -1.40 -7.94
CA LEU A 100 -21.80 -2.83 -7.93
C LEU A 100 -20.93 -3.15 -9.15
N LEU A 101 -19.77 -3.74 -8.90
CA LEU A 101 -18.84 -4.19 -9.94
C LEU A 101 -18.79 -5.72 -9.91
N ALA A 102 -19.02 -6.35 -11.04
CA ALA A 102 -19.14 -7.82 -11.16
C ALA A 102 -17.92 -8.49 -11.80
N GLY A 103 -17.01 -7.70 -12.38
CA GLY A 103 -15.95 -8.24 -13.24
C GLY A 103 -14.74 -8.84 -12.52
N GLY A 104 -14.57 -8.60 -11.21
CA GLY A 104 -13.45 -9.12 -10.42
C GLY A 104 -12.15 -8.31 -10.54
N GLU A 105 -11.11 -8.76 -9.83
CA GLU A 105 -9.81 -8.09 -9.80
C GLU A 105 -9.05 -8.22 -11.12
N LEU A 106 -8.24 -7.21 -11.47
CA LEU A 106 -7.53 -7.12 -12.75
C LEU A 106 -6.70 -8.38 -13.07
N PHE A 107 -5.89 -8.85 -12.13
CA PHE A 107 -5.02 -10.01 -12.41
C PHE A 107 -5.81 -11.33 -12.51
N ASP A 108 -6.85 -11.50 -11.69
CA ASP A 108 -7.71 -12.68 -11.80
C ASP A 108 -8.36 -12.73 -13.18
N LYS A 109 -8.88 -11.59 -13.67
CA LYS A 109 -9.50 -11.51 -14.98
C LYS A 109 -8.54 -11.84 -16.13
N ILE A 110 -7.30 -11.36 -16.06
CA ILE A 110 -6.27 -11.68 -17.05
C ILE A 110 -5.94 -13.17 -17.02
N ILE A 111 -5.82 -13.76 -15.82
CA ILE A 111 -5.56 -15.18 -15.63
C ILE A 111 -6.70 -16.04 -16.18
N ASP A 112 -7.93 -15.66 -15.91
CA ASP A 112 -9.13 -16.40 -16.37
C ASP A 112 -9.29 -16.34 -17.90
N GLN A 113 -9.02 -15.20 -18.51
CA GLN A 113 -9.11 -15.01 -19.96
C GLN A 113 -8.00 -15.74 -20.71
N GLN A 114 -6.89 -16.09 -20.07
CA GLN A 114 -5.71 -16.73 -20.67
C GLN A 114 -5.14 -15.97 -21.88
N LYS A 115 -5.55 -14.72 -22.08
CA LYS A 115 -5.16 -13.84 -23.17
C LYS A 115 -4.95 -12.44 -22.64
N PHE A 116 -3.80 -11.87 -22.96
CA PHE A 116 -3.48 -10.48 -22.67
C PHE A 116 -2.37 -10.04 -23.62
N SER A 117 -2.42 -8.84 -24.10
CA SER A 117 -1.45 -8.31 -25.06
C SER A 117 -0.86 -6.98 -24.57
N GLU A 118 0.22 -6.53 -25.20
CA GLU A 118 0.76 -5.19 -24.92
C GLU A 118 -0.28 -4.08 -25.25
N VAL A 119 -1.19 -4.32 -26.20
CA VAL A 119 -2.32 -3.42 -26.50
C VAL A 119 -3.30 -3.35 -25.33
N ASP A 120 -3.62 -4.52 -24.74
CA ASP A 120 -4.50 -4.57 -23.57
C ASP A 120 -3.85 -3.90 -22.36
N ALA A 121 -2.54 -4.10 -22.16
CA ALA A 121 -1.77 -3.39 -21.15
C ALA A 121 -1.82 -1.88 -21.36
N ALA A 122 -1.68 -1.40 -22.59
CA ALA A 122 -1.73 0.02 -22.91
C ALA A 122 -3.13 0.61 -22.64
N ARG A 123 -4.19 -0.09 -23.01
CA ARG A 123 -5.58 0.32 -22.73
C ARG A 123 -5.80 0.41 -21.22
N THR A 124 -5.51 -0.65 -20.49
CA THR A 124 -5.64 -0.70 -19.02
C THR A 124 -4.86 0.42 -18.34
N MET A 125 -3.60 0.60 -18.71
CA MET A 125 -2.75 1.62 -18.09
C MET A 125 -3.16 3.04 -18.45
N LYS A 126 -3.73 3.26 -19.64
CA LYS A 126 -4.30 4.57 -20.03
C LYS A 126 -5.46 4.95 -19.11
N GLU A 127 -6.34 4.01 -18.80
CA GLU A 127 -7.47 4.21 -17.89
C GLU A 127 -7.00 4.43 -16.44
N VAL A 128 -6.05 3.61 -15.95
CA VAL A 128 -5.44 3.79 -14.62
C VAL A 128 -4.80 5.17 -14.50
N LEU A 129 -3.96 5.55 -15.45
CA LEU A 129 -3.28 6.86 -15.42
C LEU A 129 -4.25 8.03 -15.56
N SER A 130 -5.34 7.87 -16.31
CA SER A 130 -6.41 8.89 -16.42
C SER A 130 -7.08 9.11 -15.06
N ALA A 131 -7.42 8.04 -14.34
CA ALA A 131 -7.98 8.13 -13.01
C ALA A 131 -7.00 8.77 -12.01
N ILE A 132 -5.72 8.39 -12.06
CA ILE A 132 -4.69 8.95 -11.17
C ILE A 132 -4.42 10.42 -11.49
N GLN A 133 -4.38 10.80 -12.78
CA GLN A 133 -4.29 12.21 -13.16
C GLN A 133 -5.44 13.03 -12.53
N TYR A 134 -6.68 12.53 -12.68
CA TYR A 134 -7.85 13.19 -12.13
C TYR A 134 -7.77 13.31 -10.60
N CYS A 135 -7.36 12.24 -9.88
CA CYS A 135 -7.12 12.31 -8.43
C CYS A 135 -6.10 13.38 -8.06
N HIS A 136 -4.97 13.42 -8.75
CA HIS A 136 -3.89 14.38 -8.48
C HIS A 136 -4.32 15.83 -8.78
N GLU A 137 -5.13 16.07 -9.81
CA GLU A 137 -5.74 17.39 -10.09
C GLU A 137 -6.69 17.84 -8.98
N LYS A 138 -7.42 16.88 -8.35
CA LYS A 138 -8.25 17.11 -7.16
C LYS A 138 -7.45 17.14 -5.85
N LYS A 139 -6.11 17.08 -5.94
CA LYS A 139 -5.20 17.06 -4.78
C LYS A 139 -5.42 15.85 -3.86
N ILE A 140 -5.76 14.72 -4.43
CA ILE A 140 -5.91 13.43 -3.73
C ILE A 140 -4.86 12.47 -4.26
N VAL A 141 -4.08 11.87 -3.35
CA VAL A 141 -3.13 10.79 -3.62
C VAL A 141 -3.70 9.48 -3.10
N HIS A 142 -3.58 8.40 -3.87
CA HIS A 142 -4.15 7.09 -3.55
C HIS A 142 -3.32 6.34 -2.49
N ARG A 143 -2.00 6.19 -2.69
CA ARG A 143 -0.98 5.62 -1.79
C ARG A 143 -0.98 4.10 -1.62
N ASP A 144 -1.99 3.38 -2.08
CA ASP A 144 -2.04 1.90 -2.09
C ASP A 144 -2.59 1.39 -3.42
N LEU A 145 -2.02 1.90 -4.53
CA LEU A 145 -2.39 1.43 -5.85
C LEU A 145 -1.76 0.08 -6.11
N LYS A 146 -2.62 -0.93 -6.33
CA LYS A 146 -2.25 -2.33 -6.58
C LYS A 146 -3.34 -3.01 -7.40
N PRO A 147 -3.05 -4.15 -8.07
CA PRO A 147 -4.03 -4.84 -8.91
C PRO A 147 -5.31 -5.27 -8.20
N GLU A 148 -5.22 -5.60 -6.91
CA GLU A 148 -6.35 -5.95 -6.06
C GLU A 148 -7.34 -4.77 -5.87
N ASN A 149 -6.84 -3.55 -6.01
CA ASN A 149 -7.62 -2.31 -5.95
C ASN A 149 -8.07 -1.80 -7.34
N ILE A 150 -7.92 -2.62 -8.39
CA ILE A 150 -8.36 -2.34 -9.76
C ILE A 150 -9.34 -3.44 -10.17
N LEU A 151 -10.62 -3.12 -10.25
CA LEU A 151 -11.64 -4.05 -10.72
C LEU A 151 -11.91 -3.84 -12.21
N VAL A 152 -12.25 -4.93 -12.89
CA VAL A 152 -12.63 -4.92 -14.31
C VAL A 152 -14.14 -4.95 -14.39
N GLU A 153 -14.71 -4.08 -15.21
CA GLU A 153 -16.14 -4.05 -15.51
C GLU A 153 -16.33 -3.97 -17.04
N GLY A 154 -16.73 -5.10 -17.64
CA GLY A 154 -16.75 -5.21 -19.10
C GLY A 154 -15.36 -5.04 -19.71
N GLU A 155 -15.17 -4.01 -20.52
CA GLU A 155 -13.88 -3.66 -21.13
C GLU A 155 -13.13 -2.53 -20.40
N THR A 156 -13.70 -1.97 -19.34
CA THR A 156 -13.13 -0.86 -18.58
C THR A 156 -12.64 -1.30 -17.21
N ILE A 157 -11.85 -0.45 -16.55
CA ILE A 157 -11.42 -0.68 -15.16
C ILE A 157 -12.01 0.37 -14.22
N LYS A 158 -12.08 0.01 -12.95
CA LYS A 158 -12.42 0.91 -11.85
C LYS A 158 -11.42 0.77 -10.72
N ILE A 159 -10.83 1.89 -10.31
CA ILE A 159 -10.00 1.95 -9.10
C ILE A 159 -10.91 2.03 -7.89
N ILE A 160 -10.65 1.18 -6.91
CA ILE A 160 -11.38 1.08 -5.66
C ILE A 160 -10.46 1.33 -4.46
N ASP A 161 -11.02 1.35 -3.26
CA ASP A 161 -10.31 1.40 -1.97
C ASP A 161 -9.42 2.64 -1.78
N PHE A 162 -10.07 3.75 -1.44
CA PHE A 162 -9.44 5.02 -1.08
C PHE A 162 -9.14 5.14 0.43
N GLY A 163 -9.13 4.01 1.17
CA GLY A 163 -8.93 3.97 2.62
C GLY A 163 -7.59 4.52 3.09
N THR A 164 -6.57 4.46 2.23
CA THR A 164 -5.26 5.07 2.48
C THR A 164 -5.09 6.44 1.84
N SER A 165 -6.06 6.90 1.04
CA SER A 165 -5.95 8.14 0.27
C SER A 165 -5.85 9.37 1.19
N ARG A 166 -5.14 10.39 0.70
CA ARG A 166 -4.94 11.63 1.46
C ARG A 166 -4.99 12.84 0.53
N LYS A 167 -5.52 13.96 1.04
CA LYS A 167 -5.31 15.26 0.43
C LYS A 167 -3.85 15.69 0.60
N PHE A 168 -3.26 16.23 -0.46
CA PHE A 168 -1.94 16.81 -0.44
C PHE A 168 -1.96 18.29 -0.83
N GLU A 169 -0.96 19.02 -0.37
CA GLU A 169 -0.70 20.40 -0.74
C GLU A 169 0.50 20.43 -1.70
N ALA A 170 0.41 21.26 -2.73
CA ALA A 170 1.55 21.44 -3.64
C ALA A 170 2.78 21.91 -2.84
N ASN A 171 3.94 21.33 -3.15
CA ASN A 171 5.22 21.62 -2.50
C ASN A 171 5.33 21.25 -1.01
N LYS A 172 4.39 20.47 -0.46
CA LYS A 172 4.46 19.93 0.90
C LYS A 172 4.65 18.43 0.86
N MET A 173 5.73 17.94 1.48
CA MET A 173 6.00 16.51 1.57
C MET A 173 5.05 15.82 2.54
N MET A 174 4.63 14.62 2.16
CA MET A 174 3.86 13.74 3.02
C MET A 174 4.79 12.88 3.88
N SER A 175 4.29 12.48 5.04
CA SER A 175 4.90 11.51 5.95
C SER A 175 3.90 10.41 6.26
N ASN A 176 4.32 9.37 6.94
CA ASN A 176 3.59 8.13 7.26
C ASN A 176 3.62 7.12 6.10
N SER A 177 4.32 6.04 6.35
CA SER A 177 4.47 4.93 5.40
C SER A 177 3.15 4.16 5.27
N HIS A 178 2.64 4.06 4.05
CA HIS A 178 1.47 3.26 3.69
C HIS A 178 1.74 2.59 2.35
N GLY A 179 1.13 1.45 2.12
CA GLY A 179 1.21 0.74 0.85
C GLY A 179 1.61 -0.72 1.00
N THR A 180 1.39 -1.47 -0.06
CA THR A 180 1.73 -2.89 -0.16
C THR A 180 3.19 -3.04 -0.61
N PRO A 181 4.03 -3.88 0.03
CA PRO A 181 5.49 -3.90 -0.16
C PRO A 181 5.98 -3.94 -1.60
N TYR A 182 5.32 -4.70 -2.50
CA TYR A 182 5.72 -4.79 -3.91
C TYR A 182 5.54 -3.50 -4.70
N TYR A 183 4.58 -2.66 -4.32
CA TYR A 183 4.14 -1.48 -5.08
C TYR A 183 4.59 -0.15 -4.45
N ILE A 184 5.17 -0.22 -3.25
CA ILE A 184 5.58 0.96 -2.49
C ILE A 184 6.77 1.67 -3.16
N ALA A 185 6.71 2.99 -3.24
CA ALA A 185 7.80 3.79 -3.78
C ALA A 185 8.93 3.95 -2.74
N PRO A 186 10.22 4.01 -3.18
CA PRO A 186 11.34 4.11 -2.25
C PRO A 186 11.26 5.30 -1.30
N GLU A 187 10.82 6.47 -1.79
CA GLU A 187 10.67 7.69 -0.97
C GLU A 187 9.60 7.56 0.12
N VAL A 188 8.59 6.69 -0.05
CA VAL A 188 7.58 6.41 0.97
C VAL A 188 8.22 5.69 2.18
N LEU A 189 9.20 4.82 1.95
CA LEU A 189 9.95 4.14 3.00
C LEU A 189 10.80 5.11 3.85
N PHE A 190 11.12 6.28 3.30
CA PHE A 190 11.82 7.36 4.00
C PHE A 190 10.87 8.42 4.60
N ASN A 191 9.55 8.21 4.54
CA ASN A 191 8.52 9.13 5.07
C ASN A 191 8.63 10.56 4.53
N ARG A 192 9.08 10.72 3.29
CA ARG A 192 9.21 12.02 2.60
C ARG A 192 8.88 11.86 1.12
N TYR A 193 7.62 12.04 0.75
CA TYR A 193 7.12 11.75 -0.58
C TYR A 193 6.03 12.72 -1.02
N ASN A 194 5.72 12.72 -2.30
CA ASN A 194 4.62 13.47 -2.91
C ASN A 194 3.67 12.53 -3.69
N GLU A 195 2.74 13.09 -4.47
CA GLU A 195 1.75 12.33 -5.24
C GLU A 195 2.35 11.40 -6.29
N LYS A 196 3.61 11.61 -6.69
CA LYS A 196 4.27 10.77 -7.68
C LYS A 196 4.61 9.36 -7.17
N CYS A 197 4.38 9.09 -5.88
CA CYS A 197 4.42 7.71 -5.38
C CYS A 197 3.39 6.81 -6.07
N ASP A 198 2.22 7.33 -6.48
CA ASP A 198 1.23 6.58 -7.26
C ASP A 198 1.77 6.22 -8.66
N ILE A 199 2.61 7.08 -9.25
CA ILE A 199 3.24 6.81 -10.56
C ILE A 199 4.23 5.67 -10.48
N TRP A 200 4.98 5.56 -9.37
CA TRP A 200 5.83 4.40 -9.13
C TRP A 200 5.00 3.12 -9.08
N SER A 201 3.92 3.10 -8.32
CA SER A 201 3.01 1.95 -8.24
C SER A 201 2.44 1.58 -9.61
N CYS A 202 2.04 2.56 -10.43
CA CYS A 202 1.64 2.35 -11.83
C CYS A 202 2.77 1.70 -12.65
N GLY A 203 4.03 2.12 -12.46
CA GLY A 203 5.20 1.54 -13.13
C GLY A 203 5.42 0.08 -12.77
N VAL A 204 5.26 -0.26 -11.48
CA VAL A 204 5.33 -1.66 -11.01
C VAL A 204 4.20 -2.50 -11.63
N ILE A 205 2.96 -2.00 -11.62
CA ILE A 205 1.81 -2.68 -12.23
C ILE A 205 2.07 -2.92 -13.72
N LEU A 206 2.50 -1.91 -14.48
CA LEU A 206 2.82 -2.05 -15.89
C LEU A 206 3.92 -3.08 -16.14
N TYR A 207 4.97 -3.08 -15.32
CA TYR A 207 6.03 -4.07 -15.41
C TYR A 207 5.48 -5.50 -15.25
N ILE A 208 4.63 -5.73 -14.23
CA ILE A 208 4.01 -7.04 -13.98
C ILE A 208 3.07 -7.44 -15.12
N LEU A 209 2.24 -6.53 -15.62
CA LEU A 209 1.33 -6.80 -16.74
C LEU A 209 2.07 -7.31 -17.98
N LEU A 210 3.29 -6.84 -18.23
CA LEU A 210 4.04 -7.18 -19.42
C LEU A 210 4.94 -8.41 -19.29
N CYS A 211 5.26 -8.87 -18.05
CA CYS A 211 6.12 -10.05 -17.88
C CYS A 211 5.66 -11.07 -16.84
N GLY A 212 4.60 -10.75 -16.09
CA GLY A 212 4.02 -11.62 -15.06
C GLY A 212 4.80 -11.67 -13.74
N LEU A 213 5.86 -10.87 -13.56
CA LEU A 213 6.71 -10.84 -12.37
C LEU A 213 6.96 -9.40 -11.91
N PRO A 214 7.14 -9.17 -10.60
CA PRO A 214 7.48 -7.84 -10.10
C PRO A 214 8.91 -7.43 -10.46
N PRO A 215 9.19 -6.12 -10.62
CA PRO A 215 10.54 -5.60 -10.90
C PRO A 215 11.48 -5.79 -9.72
N PHE A 216 10.95 -5.79 -8.51
CA PHE A 216 11.69 -6.00 -7.27
C PHE A 216 11.12 -7.23 -6.55
N ASN A 217 12.00 -8.03 -5.96
CA ASN A 217 11.60 -9.23 -5.23
C ASN A 217 12.51 -9.42 -4.01
N GLY A 218 12.10 -10.26 -3.05
CA GLY A 218 12.85 -10.59 -1.85
C GLY A 218 12.35 -11.89 -1.22
N ARG A 219 13.17 -12.53 -0.39
CA ARG A 219 12.80 -13.72 0.39
C ARG A 219 11.99 -13.35 1.63
N SER A 220 12.09 -12.08 2.04
CA SER A 220 11.35 -11.45 3.14
C SER A 220 10.94 -10.05 2.73
N ASP A 221 9.98 -9.46 3.46
CA ASP A 221 9.56 -8.08 3.25
C ASP A 221 10.72 -7.09 3.47
N THR A 222 11.62 -7.39 4.42
CA THR A 222 12.82 -6.57 4.66
C THR A 222 13.73 -6.56 3.44
N GLU A 223 14.05 -7.73 2.88
CA GLU A 223 14.89 -7.85 1.67
C GLU A 223 14.20 -7.18 0.46
N LEU A 224 12.89 -7.37 0.32
CA LEU A 224 12.10 -6.71 -0.71
C LEU A 224 12.19 -5.18 -0.60
N MET A 225 12.00 -4.62 0.60
CA MET A 225 12.09 -3.18 0.84
C MET A 225 13.50 -2.63 0.56
N GLU A 226 14.57 -3.37 0.89
CA GLU A 226 15.93 -2.98 0.53
C GLU A 226 16.12 -2.97 -0.99
N ASN A 227 15.61 -3.99 -1.70
CA ASN A 227 15.68 -4.05 -3.17
C ASN A 227 14.85 -2.92 -3.82
N VAL A 228 13.71 -2.53 -3.24
CA VAL A 228 12.93 -1.35 -3.68
C VAL A 228 13.75 -0.06 -3.48
N LYS A 229 14.42 0.10 -2.33
CA LYS A 229 15.29 1.27 -2.07
C LYS A 229 16.46 1.35 -3.06
N MET A 230 17.06 0.21 -3.40
CA MET A 230 18.12 0.11 -4.40
C MET A 230 17.60 0.41 -5.81
N ALA A 231 16.31 0.16 -6.06
CA ALA A 231 15.60 0.38 -7.32
C ALA A 231 16.33 -0.19 -8.56
N GLN A 232 17.09 -1.27 -8.38
CA GLN A 232 17.77 -1.96 -9.46
C GLN A 232 16.85 -3.01 -10.08
N PHE A 233 16.45 -2.78 -11.31
CA PHE A 233 15.66 -3.74 -12.09
C PHE A 233 16.21 -3.86 -13.51
N SER A 234 15.84 -4.89 -14.23
CA SER A 234 16.32 -5.14 -15.58
C SER A 234 15.22 -5.76 -16.45
N PHE A 235 15.28 -5.48 -17.74
CA PHE A 235 14.43 -6.11 -18.74
C PHE A 235 15.08 -7.42 -19.22
N GLY A 236 14.88 -8.51 -18.50
CA GLY A 236 15.40 -9.83 -18.86
C GLY A 236 14.73 -10.43 -20.11
N LYS A 237 15.03 -11.71 -20.41
CA LYS A 237 14.51 -12.43 -21.59
C LYS A 237 12.99 -12.37 -21.73
N LYS A 238 12.25 -12.26 -20.62
CA LYS A 238 10.79 -12.15 -20.60
C LYS A 238 10.24 -10.86 -21.23
N PHE A 239 11.09 -9.86 -21.41
CA PHE A 239 10.76 -8.60 -22.09
C PHE A 239 11.15 -8.55 -23.58
N ASN A 240 11.65 -9.66 -24.17
CA ASN A 240 12.06 -9.66 -25.58
C ASN A 240 10.93 -9.32 -26.57
N HIS A 241 9.69 -9.64 -26.20
CA HIS A 241 8.47 -9.36 -26.97
C HIS A 241 7.91 -7.96 -26.73
N VAL A 242 8.34 -7.27 -25.68
CA VAL A 242 7.85 -5.95 -25.27
C VAL A 242 8.54 -4.84 -26.04
N SER A 243 7.78 -3.86 -26.52
CA SER A 243 8.27 -2.72 -27.28
C SER A 243 9.32 -1.90 -26.52
N LYS A 244 10.16 -1.18 -27.27
CA LYS A 244 11.15 -0.25 -26.67
C LYS A 244 10.45 0.92 -25.97
N THR A 245 9.32 1.37 -26.49
CA THR A 245 8.53 2.48 -25.93
C THR A 245 7.88 2.10 -24.60
N ALA A 246 7.35 0.87 -24.46
CA ALA A 246 6.87 0.38 -23.17
C ALA A 246 7.98 0.33 -22.11
N LYS A 247 9.15 -0.21 -22.48
CA LYS A 247 10.34 -0.24 -21.59
C LYS A 247 10.78 1.16 -21.17
N ALA A 248 10.77 2.11 -22.10
CA ALA A 248 11.09 3.52 -21.82
C ALA A 248 10.11 4.14 -20.83
N LEU A 249 8.80 3.91 -20.99
CA LEU A 249 7.79 4.39 -20.04
C LEU A 249 7.99 3.80 -18.66
N ILE A 250 8.18 2.47 -18.54
CA ILE A 250 8.46 1.81 -17.24
C ILE A 250 9.68 2.45 -16.57
N THR A 251 10.77 2.63 -17.31
CA THR A 251 12.00 3.23 -16.76
C THR A 251 11.76 4.64 -16.22
N ARG A 252 10.96 5.45 -16.91
CA ARG A 252 10.61 6.79 -16.45
C ARG A 252 9.72 6.75 -15.20
N MET A 253 8.73 5.84 -15.15
CA MET A 253 7.84 5.70 -13.99
C MET A 253 8.59 5.19 -12.75
N LEU A 254 9.56 4.30 -12.93
CA LEU A 254 10.41 3.75 -11.86
C LEU A 254 11.69 4.58 -11.63
N THR A 255 11.65 5.88 -11.88
CA THR A 255 12.73 6.81 -11.53
C THR A 255 12.75 7.03 -10.02
N VAL A 256 13.90 6.76 -9.36
CA VAL A 256 14.08 6.87 -7.90
C VAL A 256 13.86 8.31 -7.43
N ASP A 257 14.50 9.26 -8.12
CA ASP A 257 14.31 10.68 -7.85
C ASP A 257 12.89 11.09 -8.24
N PHE A 258 11.99 11.14 -7.26
CA PHE A 258 10.58 11.45 -7.49
C PHE A 258 10.36 12.87 -8.05
N GLU A 259 11.31 13.80 -7.87
CA GLU A 259 11.21 15.12 -8.52
C GLU A 259 11.34 14.99 -10.04
N LYS A 260 12.20 14.08 -10.53
CA LYS A 260 12.38 13.80 -11.96
C LYS A 260 11.38 12.77 -12.50
N ARG A 261 10.69 12.02 -11.64
CA ARG A 261 9.66 11.08 -12.04
C ARG A 261 8.52 11.83 -12.74
N PRO A 262 8.00 11.35 -13.90
CA PRO A 262 6.93 12.01 -14.61
C PRO A 262 5.65 12.10 -13.77
N THR A 263 4.80 13.08 -14.08
CA THR A 263 3.42 13.13 -13.61
C THR A 263 2.54 12.13 -14.38
N ALA A 264 1.30 11.88 -13.91
CA ALA A 264 0.34 11.05 -14.65
C ALA A 264 0.06 11.63 -16.05
N ARG A 265 -0.04 12.96 -16.18
CA ARG A 265 -0.20 13.69 -17.44
C ARG A 265 0.97 13.44 -18.40
N ASP A 266 2.21 13.52 -17.90
CA ASP A 266 3.41 13.25 -18.71
C ASP A 266 3.45 11.80 -19.19
N CYS A 267 3.02 10.86 -18.32
CA CYS A 267 2.91 9.44 -18.68
C CYS A 267 1.89 9.24 -19.81
N LEU A 268 0.69 9.83 -19.70
CA LEU A 268 -0.36 9.74 -20.73
C LEU A 268 0.06 10.35 -22.08
N GLY A 269 0.94 11.36 -22.05
CA GLY A 269 1.54 11.95 -23.25
C GLY A 269 2.70 11.15 -23.85
N HIS A 270 3.07 10.00 -23.25
CA HIS A 270 4.20 9.20 -23.72
C HIS A 270 3.87 8.51 -25.05
N GLU A 271 4.87 8.43 -25.94
CA GLU A 271 4.74 7.85 -27.29
C GLU A 271 4.17 6.41 -27.30
N TRP A 272 4.35 5.64 -26.21
CA TRP A 272 3.81 4.30 -26.09
C TRP A 272 2.29 4.24 -26.30
N PHE A 273 1.53 5.25 -25.86
CA PHE A 273 0.08 5.31 -26.02
C PHE A 273 -0.36 5.81 -27.41
N SER A 274 0.53 6.44 -28.17
CA SER A 274 0.24 6.97 -29.52
C SER A 274 0.85 6.12 -30.64
N THR A 275 1.85 5.30 -30.34
CA THR A 275 2.44 4.38 -31.33
C THR A 275 1.39 3.34 -31.71
N LYS A 276 1.19 3.10 -33.00
CA LYS A 276 0.49 1.90 -33.46
C LYS A 276 1.27 0.71 -32.94
N ILE A 277 0.86 0.20 -31.77
CA ILE A 277 1.32 -1.08 -31.26
C ILE A 277 0.80 -2.03 -32.33
N THR A 278 1.71 -2.55 -33.15
CA THR A 278 1.44 -3.31 -34.37
C THR A 278 0.25 -4.22 -34.19
N ASP A 279 -0.73 -4.16 -35.11
CA ASP A 279 -2.04 -4.85 -35.09
C ASP A 279 -1.96 -6.40 -35.02
N THR A 280 -0.78 -6.96 -34.91
CA THR A 280 -0.58 -8.35 -34.55
C THR A 280 -0.53 -8.42 -33.02
N PRO A 281 -1.60 -8.89 -32.35
CA PRO A 281 -1.55 -9.17 -30.92
C PRO A 281 -0.44 -10.20 -30.73
N ARG A 282 0.73 -9.77 -30.30
CA ARG A 282 1.69 -10.69 -29.71
C ARG A 282 1.07 -11.08 -28.37
N GLU A 283 0.29 -12.16 -28.43
CA GLU A 283 -0.25 -12.77 -27.20
C GLU A 283 0.88 -12.93 -26.22
N ILE A 284 0.67 -12.42 -25.04
CA ILE A 284 1.57 -12.66 -23.92
C ILE A 284 1.71 -14.18 -23.81
N SER A 285 2.94 -14.67 -23.91
CA SER A 285 3.19 -16.11 -23.94
C SER A 285 2.56 -16.76 -22.71
N GLN A 286 2.07 -18.00 -22.86
CA GLN A 286 1.48 -18.80 -21.78
C GLN A 286 2.34 -18.80 -20.52
N GLY A 287 3.67 -18.77 -20.65
CA GLY A 287 4.60 -18.65 -19.54
C GLY A 287 4.51 -17.34 -18.75
N ILE A 288 3.99 -16.23 -19.33
CA ILE A 288 3.77 -14.98 -18.60
C ILE A 288 2.48 -15.07 -17.77
N ILE A 289 1.44 -15.69 -18.31
CA ILE A 289 0.20 -15.96 -17.57
C ILE A 289 0.48 -16.90 -16.38
N GLU A 290 1.29 -17.91 -16.57
CA GLU A 290 1.72 -18.82 -15.47
C GLU A 290 2.51 -18.07 -14.39
N ASN A 291 3.42 -17.17 -14.78
CA ASN A 291 4.13 -16.30 -13.84
C ASN A 291 3.17 -15.39 -13.08
N LEU A 292 2.24 -14.75 -13.80
CA LEU A 292 1.24 -13.87 -13.20
C LEU A 292 0.35 -14.63 -12.21
N LYS A 293 -0.09 -15.83 -12.58
CA LYS A 293 -0.86 -16.72 -11.71
C LYS A 293 -0.09 -17.07 -10.43
N SER A 294 1.17 -17.47 -10.57
CA SER A 294 2.03 -17.82 -9.44
C SER A 294 2.29 -16.60 -8.53
N PHE A 295 2.55 -15.43 -9.11
CA PHE A 295 2.76 -14.19 -8.36
C PHE A 295 1.48 -13.75 -7.63
N ASN A 296 0.33 -13.73 -8.32
CA ASN A 296 -0.96 -13.34 -7.75
C ASN A 296 -1.37 -14.26 -6.59
N TYR A 297 -1.20 -15.58 -6.76
CA TYR A 297 -1.46 -16.53 -5.68
C TYR A 297 -0.58 -16.30 -4.46
N LYS A 298 0.72 -16.05 -4.66
CA LYS A 298 1.67 -15.75 -3.58
C LYS A 298 1.29 -14.45 -2.85
N SER A 299 0.96 -13.40 -3.58
CA SER A 299 0.54 -12.10 -3.02
C SER A 299 -0.71 -12.26 -2.17
N LYS A 300 -1.75 -12.90 -2.68
CA LYS A 300 -3.00 -13.14 -1.96
C LYS A 300 -2.81 -14.02 -0.72
N LEU A 301 -1.94 -15.04 -0.80
CA LEU A 301 -1.62 -15.89 0.36
C LEU A 301 -0.91 -15.08 1.45
N GLN A 302 0.07 -14.24 1.10
CA GLN A 302 0.75 -13.38 2.06
C GLN A 302 -0.24 -12.41 2.73
N GLU A 303 -1.12 -11.79 1.96
CA GLU A 303 -2.16 -10.90 2.50
C GLU A 303 -3.13 -11.64 3.44
N ALA A 304 -3.57 -12.85 3.07
CA ALA A 304 -4.44 -13.67 3.89
C ALA A 304 -3.77 -14.08 5.22
N ILE A 305 -2.50 -14.48 5.17
CA ILE A 305 -1.70 -14.81 6.36
C ILE A 305 -1.55 -13.57 7.25
N TYR A 306 -1.23 -12.41 6.69
CA TYR A 306 -1.12 -11.17 7.44
C TYR A 306 -2.44 -10.79 8.14
N LYS A 307 -3.56 -10.83 7.40
CA LYS A 307 -4.90 -10.58 7.95
C LYS A 307 -5.24 -11.57 9.09
N PHE A 308 -4.87 -12.84 8.94
CA PHE A 308 -5.08 -13.85 9.98
C PHE A 308 -4.31 -13.51 11.26
N PHE A 309 -3.03 -13.15 11.16
CA PHE A 309 -2.23 -12.79 12.33
C PHE A 309 -2.71 -11.50 12.99
N VAL A 310 -3.05 -10.47 12.22
CA VAL A 310 -3.62 -9.21 12.75
C VAL A 310 -4.90 -9.48 13.53
N ASN A 311 -5.81 -10.30 12.98
CA ASN A 311 -7.05 -10.67 13.66
C ASN A 311 -6.80 -11.49 14.95
N GLN A 312 -5.80 -12.39 14.95
CA GLN A 312 -5.43 -13.16 16.14
C GLN A 312 -4.84 -12.27 17.25
N ILE A 313 -4.05 -11.27 16.92
CA ILE A 313 -3.49 -10.31 17.87
C ILE A 313 -4.62 -9.47 18.47
N ALA A 314 -5.50 -8.89 17.64
CA ALA A 314 -6.65 -8.12 18.08
C ALA A 314 -7.53 -8.94 19.04
N THR A 315 -7.89 -10.19 18.68
CA THR A 315 -8.69 -11.06 19.54
C THR A 315 -8.02 -11.41 20.87
N LYS A 316 -6.68 -11.54 20.90
CA LYS A 316 -5.93 -11.78 22.15
C LYS A 316 -5.92 -10.54 23.04
N GLU A 317 -5.76 -9.36 22.48
CA GLU A 317 -5.80 -8.12 23.26
C GLU A 317 -7.20 -7.87 23.81
N GLU A 318 -8.26 -8.07 23.02
CA GLU A 318 -9.64 -7.99 23.48
C GLU A 318 -9.93 -8.95 24.64
N LYS A 319 -9.47 -10.20 24.56
CA LYS A 319 -9.62 -11.18 25.65
C LYS A 319 -8.84 -10.77 26.89
N LYS A 320 -7.64 -10.19 26.73
CA LYS A 320 -6.83 -9.70 27.84
C LYS A 320 -7.50 -8.52 28.54
N VAL A 321 -8.03 -7.58 27.79
CA VAL A 321 -8.81 -6.44 28.31
C VAL A 321 -10.08 -6.92 29.00
N ALA A 322 -10.84 -7.86 28.42
CA ALA A 322 -12.03 -8.43 29.04
C ALA A 322 -11.72 -9.16 30.35
N ALA A 323 -10.60 -9.91 30.40
CA ALA A 323 -10.16 -10.57 31.62
C ALA A 323 -9.73 -9.58 32.72
N LEU A 324 -9.08 -8.48 32.36
CA LEU A 324 -8.72 -7.40 33.30
C LEU A 324 -9.95 -6.68 33.85
N LEU A 325 -10.94 -6.41 32.99
CA LEU A 325 -12.23 -5.83 33.41
C LEU A 325 -13.02 -6.77 34.33
N GLN A 326 -13.02 -8.08 34.05
CA GLN A 326 -13.66 -9.08 34.94
C GLN A 326 -12.93 -9.22 36.27
N ALA A 327 -11.61 -9.00 36.29
CA ALA A 327 -10.81 -8.99 37.52
C ALA A 327 -10.91 -7.68 38.32
N GLY A 328 -11.77 -6.72 37.89
CA GLY A 328 -11.97 -5.44 38.58
C GLY A 328 -10.80 -4.45 38.46
N VAL A 329 -9.85 -4.72 37.55
CA VAL A 329 -8.74 -3.81 37.27
C VAL A 329 -9.17 -2.82 36.20
N THR A 330 -9.54 -1.60 36.60
CA THR A 330 -9.74 -0.48 35.67
C THR A 330 -8.36 -0.11 35.08
N PRO A 331 -8.23 0.07 33.76
CA PRO A 331 -7.00 0.64 33.18
C PRO A 331 -6.81 2.03 33.78
N GLY A 332 -5.73 2.21 34.57
CA GLY A 332 -5.38 3.50 35.14
C GLY A 332 -5.19 4.53 34.02
N THR A 333 -5.87 5.65 34.15
CA THR A 333 -5.50 6.88 33.44
C THR A 333 -4.03 7.17 33.73
N ASP A 334 -3.25 7.50 32.71
CA ASP A 334 -1.82 7.86 32.74
C ASP A 334 -1.50 8.87 33.88
N GLY A 335 -1.21 8.36 35.08
CA GLY A 335 -0.91 9.14 36.26
C GLY A 335 0.09 8.52 37.22
N ASP A 336 0.32 7.20 37.16
CA ASP A 336 1.08 6.47 38.22
C ASP A 336 2.32 5.71 37.72
N LEU A 337 3.10 6.28 36.78
CA LEU A 337 4.42 5.77 36.43
C LEU A 337 5.61 6.61 37.01
N GLN A 338 5.37 7.36 38.08
CA GLN A 338 6.46 8.00 38.87
C GLN A 338 6.45 7.52 40.33
N GLY A 339 6.77 6.28 40.59
CA GLY A 339 6.79 5.82 41.97
C GLY A 339 7.29 4.42 42.21
N ALA A 340 8.28 3.93 41.47
CA ALA A 340 8.96 2.68 41.85
C ALA A 340 10.43 2.72 41.40
N GLY A 341 11.25 3.36 42.19
CA GLY A 341 12.69 3.46 41.93
C GLY A 341 13.44 4.25 43.00
N GLN A 342 13.08 4.08 44.29
CA GLN A 342 13.96 4.56 45.36
C GLN A 342 14.63 3.36 46.05
N GLU A 343 15.87 3.09 45.64
CA GLU A 343 16.81 2.34 46.50
C GLU A 343 17.19 3.16 47.71
N PRO A 344 17.39 2.53 48.89
CA PRO A 344 17.74 3.24 50.13
C PRO A 344 19.17 3.78 50.03
N ARG A 345 19.31 5.10 50.11
CA ARG A 345 20.59 5.78 50.26
C ARG A 345 21.21 5.41 51.61
N ARG A 346 22.36 4.74 51.59
CA ARG A 346 23.28 4.66 52.72
C ARG A 346 23.99 6.01 52.87
N HIS A 347 23.95 6.58 54.06
CA HIS A 347 24.76 7.71 54.47
C HIS A 347 26.24 7.32 54.48
N PRO A 348 27.17 8.16 54.01
CA PRO A 348 28.53 8.18 54.48
C PRO A 348 28.76 9.35 55.40
N ASP A 349 29.47 9.02 56.44
CA ASP A 349 29.96 9.86 57.54
C ASP A 349 30.97 10.90 57.06
N GLN A 350 31.12 11.93 57.90
CA GLN A 350 31.90 13.12 57.73
C GLN A 350 33.41 12.85 57.81
N GLY A 351 34.18 13.62 57.07
CA GLY A 351 35.62 13.75 57.32
C GLY A 351 36.37 14.51 56.25
N GLY A 352 36.49 15.79 56.33
CA GLY A 352 37.69 16.59 56.54
C GLY A 352 38.58 16.93 55.33
N VAL A 353 38.60 18.25 55.04
CA VAL A 353 39.79 19.14 54.90
C VAL A 353 40.53 19.22 53.54
N GLU A 354 40.48 20.43 53.04
CA GLU A 354 41.54 21.28 52.39
C GLU A 354 42.15 20.96 51.01
N GLY A 355 42.05 21.94 50.12
CA GLY A 355 43.23 22.54 49.51
C GLY A 355 43.41 22.49 48.01
N GLY A 356 43.30 23.65 47.35
CA GLY A 356 44.24 23.99 46.30
C GLY A 356 43.76 24.16 44.87
N ALA A 357 43.40 25.39 44.58
CA ALA A 357 43.87 26.25 43.48
C ALA A 357 43.96 25.76 42.00
N ALA A 358 43.15 26.41 41.19
CA ALA A 358 43.45 27.07 39.91
C ALA A 358 44.39 26.44 38.90
N ARG A 359 43.93 26.31 37.66
CA ARG A 359 44.41 27.05 36.49
C ARG A 359 43.66 26.69 35.21
N GLN A 360 43.23 27.74 34.56
CA GLN A 360 42.80 27.81 33.15
C GLN A 360 43.90 27.38 32.17
N ARG A 361 43.51 26.88 31.00
CA ARG A 361 43.93 27.30 29.67
C ARG A 361 43.31 26.40 28.57
N ASP A 362 42.56 27.05 27.74
CA ASP A 362 42.32 26.78 26.30
C ASP A 362 43.50 27.45 25.53
N PRO A 363 43.72 27.36 24.19
CA PRO A 363 43.06 26.65 23.09
C PRO A 363 44.02 25.99 22.03
N ASP A 364 43.40 25.37 21.03
CA ASP A 364 43.82 25.31 19.62
C ASP A 364 45.08 24.50 19.22
N GLU A 365 44.93 23.49 18.39
CA GLU A 365 45.71 23.37 17.15
C GLU A 365 45.25 22.20 16.25
N ARG A 366 44.99 22.61 15.04
CA ARG A 366 44.80 21.84 13.81
C ARG A 366 45.95 20.88 13.52
N LYS A 367 45.68 19.73 12.89
CA LYS A 367 46.26 19.26 11.61
C LYS A 367 45.88 17.81 11.28
N ARG A 368 45.37 17.64 10.06
CA ARG A 368 45.45 16.41 9.23
C ARG A 368 46.92 16.26 8.71
N PRO A 369 47.36 15.22 7.97
CA PRO A 369 46.72 13.99 7.45
C PRO A 369 47.65 12.73 7.44
N GLY A 370 47.19 11.63 6.80
CA GLY A 370 48.12 10.62 6.22
C GLY A 370 47.69 9.17 6.57
N ALA A 371 47.11 8.48 5.67
CA ALA A 371 47.56 7.51 4.68
C ALA A 371 48.33 6.29 5.23
N ALA A 372 47.85 5.13 4.76
CA ALA A 372 48.60 3.95 4.33
C ALA A 372 48.48 2.66 5.13
N LEU A 373 48.25 1.65 4.35
CA LEU A 373 48.71 0.26 4.23
C LEU A 373 47.80 -0.78 4.84
N GLN A 374 47.12 -1.57 4.03
CA GLN A 374 47.49 -2.73 3.18
C GLN A 374 48.03 -3.95 3.99
N GLU A 375 47.39 -5.08 3.69
CA GLU A 375 47.90 -6.45 3.68
C GLU A 375 47.76 -7.34 4.92
N ALA A 376 47.12 -8.41 4.71
CA ALA A 376 47.38 -9.84 4.96
C ALA A 376 46.15 -10.53 5.55
N GLY A 377 45.65 -11.63 5.10
CA GLY A 377 46.23 -12.76 4.46
C GLY A 377 45.19 -13.79 4.00
N ARG A 378 45.52 -14.34 2.86
CA ARG A 378 44.95 -15.59 2.34
C ARG A 378 45.28 -16.80 3.23
N GLN A 379 44.39 -17.73 3.26
CA GLN A 379 44.49 -19.20 3.35
C GLN A 379 43.35 -19.75 4.17
N ARG A 380 42.56 -20.76 3.83
CA ARG A 380 42.90 -22.07 3.22
C ARG A 380 41.65 -22.69 2.57
N LEU A 381 41.96 -23.32 1.45
CA LEU A 381 41.12 -24.32 0.79
C LEU A 381 40.84 -25.54 1.69
N GLY A 382 39.63 -26.12 1.53
CA GLY A 382 39.34 -27.49 1.92
C GLY A 382 38.31 -28.09 0.97
N ARG A 383 38.84 -28.82 -0.03
CA ARG A 383 38.05 -29.71 -0.92
C ARG A 383 37.49 -30.88 -0.14
N HIS A 384 36.23 -31.26 -0.39
CA HIS A 384 35.82 -32.65 -0.39
C HIS A 384 34.88 -32.96 -1.56
N ARG A 385 35.29 -34.03 -2.28
CA ARG A 385 34.71 -34.62 -3.47
C ARG A 385 33.46 -35.45 -3.17
N LEU A 386 32.52 -35.39 -4.09
CA LEU A 386 31.81 -36.47 -4.78
C LEU A 386 31.47 -37.75 -4.03
N LEU A 387 30.18 -38.08 -4.03
CA LEU A 387 29.69 -39.40 -4.39
C LEU A 387 28.28 -39.30 -4.96
N GLY A 388 28.14 -39.72 -6.21
CA GLY A 388 26.90 -39.80 -6.93
C GLY A 388 26.14 -41.07 -6.60
N VAL A 389 24.82 -41.02 -6.69
CA VAL A 389 23.99 -42.19 -6.93
C VAL A 389 22.95 -41.84 -7.99
N ARG A 390 23.08 -42.52 -9.10
CA ARG A 390 22.03 -42.68 -10.14
C ARG A 390 20.97 -43.67 -9.61
N GLY A 391 19.71 -43.35 -9.79
CA GLY A 391 18.61 -44.27 -9.66
C GLY A 391 17.48 -43.88 -10.60
N ARG A 392 17.23 -44.76 -11.60
CA ARG A 392 16.17 -44.66 -12.61
C ARG A 392 14.81 -45.03 -12.00
N LEU A 393 13.84 -44.34 -12.54
CA LEU A 393 12.44 -44.62 -12.85
C LEU A 393 11.89 -46.09 -12.60
N PRO A 394 10.59 -46.28 -12.49
CA PRO A 394 9.66 -46.04 -13.59
C PRO A 394 8.68 -44.87 -13.36
#